data_d52ac94aa61348e40c81ab95146c532e
#
_entry.id   d52ac94aa61348e40c81ab95146c532e
#
_cell.length_a   1.000
_cell.length_b   1.000
_cell.length_c   1.000
_cell.angle_alpha   90.00
_cell.angle_beta   90.00
_cell.angle_gamma   90.00
#
_symmetry.space_group_name_H-M   'P 1'
#
loop_
_entity.id
_entity.type
_entity.pdbx_description
1 polymer ?
#
loop_
_entity_poly.entity_id
_entity_poly.type
_entity_poly.pdbx_seq_one_letter_code
_entity_poly.pdbx_strand_id
1 'polypeptide(L)'
;MTDSSKRNRKHHAGMGALPCKGGVFFRVWAPHADQVWVTGDFNDWSKTEHPLVHEGNGYWYAEVKGAKAGQEYKFVLRNGDTVLERIDPYARQVTNSVGHGVIYDPAAFDWQGDDFQVSSHNELVIYELHIGSFHVEEEGRPGGFETMLQRLDHLVKLGINAIQIMPIAEFAGDYSWGYNPAHIFAVESAYGGPDGFKQLVREAHKRGIAVILDVVYNHFGPSDLDLWQFDGWQENDKGGIYFYNDHRSKTPWGDTRPDYGRGEVRQFIHDNAMMWLEDYHVDGLRWDMILYIHSVNGDGGETIPEGWSLMQYVNQDVRKRFPGRIMIAEDLHSNPAITADPDRGGAGFHSQWDAQFVHPIREMVIQADDAGRSMEAVKTAITYRYEEDACNRVIYSESHDEVANGKARVPQEINNDDPTGWHAQKRSTLAAGLLFTSPGIPMIFQGQEFLQGEWFRDNVPLDWHMNEEYHGVARMYRDLIWLRLNRDGVSRGLCGQNVAVTHVNDQQNLIAFQRWDQHGDGDDVMVIANCGYEVKEGYRIGMPQSGEWKLRFNSDASIYSDDFDDTLSTHVTATDEAQDGLPASAEVTIAPYSVLIYSRDPS
;
A
#
# COMPACT_ATOMS: atom_id res chain seq x y z
N MET A 1 -46.45 42.15 -13.67
CA MET A 1 -45.08 42.69 -13.57
C MET A 1 -44.25 41.64 -12.89
N THR A 2 -43.56 40.88 -13.65
CA THR A 2 -42.71 39.75 -13.20
C THR A 2 -41.37 40.33 -12.82
N ASP A 3 -41.00 40.13 -11.57
CA ASP A 3 -39.69 40.54 -11.00
C ASP A 3 -38.55 39.70 -11.62
N SER A 4 -37.83 40.32 -12.57
CA SER A 4 -36.75 39.71 -13.34
C SER A 4 -35.36 40.00 -12.73
N SER A 5 -35.22 40.03 -11.41
CA SER A 5 -33.96 40.32 -10.72
C SER A 5 -33.35 39.11 -9.98
N LYS A 6 -33.58 37.89 -10.39
CA LYS A 6 -32.70 36.80 -9.93
C LYS A 6 -31.40 36.86 -10.73
N ARG A 7 -30.43 37.69 -10.26
CA ARG A 7 -29.04 37.59 -10.72
C ARG A 7 -28.56 36.16 -10.52
N ASN A 8 -28.19 35.54 -11.62
CA ASN A 8 -27.44 34.27 -11.64
C ASN A 8 -26.13 34.49 -10.85
N ARG A 9 -26.16 34.34 -9.53
CA ARG A 9 -24.94 34.25 -8.72
C ARG A 9 -24.31 32.90 -9.13
N LYS A 10 -23.16 32.95 -9.79
CA LYS A 10 -22.34 31.75 -9.96
C LYS A 10 -21.92 31.30 -8.54
N HIS A 11 -22.45 30.17 -8.09
CA HIS A 11 -22.01 29.53 -6.87
C HIS A 11 -20.57 29.01 -7.06
N HIS A 12 -19.81 28.96 -5.97
CA HIS A 12 -18.48 28.36 -5.98
C HIS A 12 -18.58 26.88 -6.33
N ALA A 13 -17.56 26.32 -7.00
CA ALA A 13 -17.46 24.90 -7.29
C ALA A 13 -16.89 24.14 -6.07
N GLY A 14 -17.20 22.85 -5.94
CA GLY A 14 -16.71 21.95 -4.89
C GLY A 14 -17.80 21.57 -3.90
N MET A 15 -17.48 20.56 -3.07
CA MET A 15 -18.33 20.02 -2.02
C MET A 15 -17.69 20.31 -0.64
N GLY A 16 -18.50 20.21 0.41
CA GLY A 16 -18.07 20.44 1.78
C GLY A 16 -17.94 21.92 2.14
N ALA A 17 -17.11 22.21 3.14
CA ALA A 17 -16.82 23.56 3.64
C ALA A 17 -15.50 24.07 3.05
N LEU A 18 -15.58 25.02 2.15
CA LEU A 18 -14.38 25.58 1.49
C LEU A 18 -14.29 27.09 1.67
N PRO A 19 -13.13 27.61 2.12
CA PRO A 19 -12.88 29.03 2.23
C PRO A 19 -13.06 29.76 0.89
N CYS A 20 -13.65 30.94 0.95
CA CYS A 20 -13.83 31.82 -0.18
C CYS A 20 -13.62 33.29 0.23
N LYS A 21 -13.69 34.23 -0.72
CA LYS A 21 -13.46 35.62 -0.43
C LYS A 21 -14.48 36.18 0.58
N GLY A 22 -14.05 36.34 1.83
CA GLY A 22 -14.83 36.97 2.91
C GLY A 22 -15.71 36.01 3.72
N GLY A 23 -15.54 34.69 3.56
CA GLY A 23 -16.27 33.67 4.30
C GLY A 23 -15.94 32.25 3.88
N VAL A 24 -16.90 31.37 4.08
CA VAL A 24 -16.85 29.97 3.69
C VAL A 24 -18.13 29.62 2.97
N PHE A 25 -18.04 28.88 1.88
CA PHE A 25 -19.22 28.26 1.32
C PHE A 25 -19.32 26.81 1.79
N PHE A 26 -20.55 26.36 1.94
CA PHE A 26 -20.91 25.01 2.36
C PHE A 26 -21.80 24.39 1.29
N ARG A 27 -21.46 23.17 0.88
CA ARG A 27 -22.31 22.39 -0.04
C ARG A 27 -22.37 20.95 0.41
N VAL A 28 -23.60 20.39 0.46
CA VAL A 28 -23.87 19.01 0.85
C VAL A 28 -24.92 18.39 -0.07
N TRP A 29 -24.84 17.08 -0.29
CA TRP A 29 -25.83 16.30 -0.99
C TRP A 29 -26.73 15.58 0.01
N ALA A 30 -28.03 15.91 -0.01
CA ALA A 30 -29.06 15.36 0.86
C ALA A 30 -30.42 15.41 0.12
N PRO A 31 -30.67 14.47 -0.81
CA PRO A 31 -31.80 14.55 -1.74
C PRO A 31 -33.17 14.40 -1.09
N HIS A 32 -33.26 13.81 0.10
CA HIS A 32 -34.54 13.59 0.81
C HIS A 32 -34.73 14.58 1.97
N ALA A 33 -33.80 15.50 2.19
CA ALA A 33 -33.98 16.54 3.19
C ALA A 33 -34.99 17.59 2.73
N ASP A 34 -35.90 17.99 3.61
CA ASP A 34 -36.81 19.12 3.38
C ASP A 34 -36.14 20.46 3.59
N GLN A 35 -35.18 20.51 4.53
CA GLN A 35 -34.38 21.69 4.87
C GLN A 35 -33.02 21.26 5.38
N VAL A 36 -32.00 22.08 5.07
CA VAL A 36 -30.63 21.91 5.55
C VAL A 36 -30.12 23.24 6.08
N TRP A 37 -29.43 23.20 7.21
CA TRP A 37 -28.70 24.34 7.81
C TRP A 37 -27.27 23.94 8.06
N VAL A 38 -26.40 24.94 8.21
CA VAL A 38 -25.07 24.77 8.77
C VAL A 38 -24.98 25.50 10.12
N THR A 39 -24.41 24.82 11.09
CA THR A 39 -24.19 25.30 12.45
C THR A 39 -22.72 25.15 12.82
N GLY A 40 -22.21 26.03 13.68
CA GLY A 40 -20.81 25.98 14.11
C GLY A 40 -20.40 27.21 14.93
N ASP A 41 -19.11 27.36 15.17
CA ASP A 41 -18.55 28.48 15.96
C ASP A 41 -18.89 29.86 15.39
N PHE A 42 -19.10 29.95 14.08
CA PHE A 42 -19.41 31.20 13.39
C PHE A 42 -20.83 31.73 13.65
N ASN A 43 -21.71 30.97 14.31
CA ASN A 43 -23.07 31.34 14.63
C ASN A 43 -23.54 30.87 16.00
N ASP A 44 -22.58 30.70 16.95
CA ASP A 44 -22.83 30.21 18.31
C ASP A 44 -23.67 28.91 18.34
N TRP A 45 -23.42 28.03 17.36
CA TRP A 45 -24.12 26.74 17.17
C TRP A 45 -25.63 26.85 16.97
N SER A 46 -26.10 27.97 16.41
CA SER A 46 -27.50 28.15 16.03
C SER A 46 -27.88 27.18 14.91
N LYS A 47 -28.90 26.32 15.16
CA LYS A 47 -29.34 25.29 14.21
C LYS A 47 -30.26 25.82 13.10
N THR A 48 -30.55 27.13 13.07
CA THR A 48 -31.51 27.71 12.12
C THR A 48 -31.08 29.02 11.48
N GLU A 49 -29.98 29.63 11.92
CA GLU A 49 -29.55 30.92 11.44
C GLU A 49 -29.02 30.92 9.99
N HIS A 50 -28.34 29.85 9.61
CA HIS A 50 -27.77 29.73 8.25
C HIS A 50 -28.41 28.59 7.46
N PRO A 51 -29.62 28.81 6.89
CA PRO A 51 -30.24 27.83 6.00
C PRO A 51 -29.48 27.74 4.67
N LEU A 52 -29.33 26.52 4.16
CA LEU A 52 -28.84 26.26 2.82
C LEU A 52 -29.98 26.37 1.81
N VAL A 53 -29.65 26.79 0.59
CA VAL A 53 -30.58 26.89 -0.53
C VAL A 53 -30.43 25.64 -1.39
N HIS A 54 -31.56 25.05 -1.77
CA HIS A 54 -31.58 23.89 -2.66
C HIS A 54 -31.18 24.31 -4.10
N GLU A 55 -30.13 23.69 -4.65
CA GLU A 55 -29.59 23.97 -5.99
C GLU A 55 -30.19 23.08 -7.09
N GLY A 56 -30.96 22.07 -6.74
CA GLY A 56 -31.43 20.98 -7.61
C GLY A 56 -30.67 19.66 -7.36
N ASN A 57 -31.22 18.56 -7.82
CA ASN A 57 -30.65 17.20 -7.71
C ASN A 57 -30.21 16.80 -6.29
N GLY A 58 -30.86 17.36 -5.25
CA GLY A 58 -30.55 17.07 -3.85
C GLY A 58 -29.34 17.81 -3.29
N TYR A 59 -28.75 18.75 -4.03
CA TYR A 59 -27.66 19.59 -3.52
C TYR A 59 -28.17 20.81 -2.79
N TRP A 60 -27.48 21.14 -1.69
CA TRP A 60 -27.78 22.29 -0.84
C TRP A 60 -26.54 23.16 -0.68
N TYR A 61 -26.70 24.50 -0.71
CA TYR A 61 -25.61 25.45 -0.74
C TYR A 61 -25.88 26.67 0.15
N ALA A 62 -24.87 27.15 0.88
CA ALA A 62 -24.85 28.47 1.52
C ALA A 62 -23.45 29.08 1.44
N GLU A 63 -23.39 30.41 1.48
CA GLU A 63 -22.17 31.18 1.73
C GLU A 63 -22.33 31.91 3.05
N VAL A 64 -21.48 31.57 4.04
CA VAL A 64 -21.50 32.15 5.37
C VAL A 64 -20.38 33.18 5.49
N LYS A 65 -20.75 34.44 5.55
CA LYS A 65 -19.80 35.54 5.71
C LYS A 65 -19.20 35.56 7.11
N GLY A 66 -17.88 35.78 7.19
CA GLY A 66 -17.16 35.80 8.45
C GLY A 66 -16.78 34.44 9.02
N ALA A 67 -17.32 33.35 8.50
CA ALA A 67 -16.80 32.01 8.79
C ALA A 67 -15.38 31.87 8.21
N LYS A 68 -14.51 31.11 8.85
CA LYS A 68 -13.08 30.98 8.52
C LYS A 68 -12.50 29.62 8.91
N ALA A 69 -11.37 29.28 8.31
CA ALA A 69 -10.63 28.06 8.65
C ALA A 69 -10.35 27.97 10.16
N GLY A 70 -10.34 26.75 10.66
CA GLY A 70 -10.15 26.39 12.06
C GLY A 70 -11.42 26.41 12.91
N GLN A 71 -12.56 26.88 12.40
CA GLN A 71 -13.83 26.83 13.11
C GLN A 71 -14.50 25.46 12.93
N GLU A 72 -15.14 24.99 13.99
CA GLU A 72 -15.90 23.74 14.00
C GLU A 72 -17.32 23.94 13.46
N TYR A 73 -17.87 22.89 12.81
CA TYR A 73 -19.21 22.94 12.23
C TYR A 73 -19.85 21.56 12.06
N LYS A 74 -21.17 21.55 11.87
CA LYS A 74 -21.99 20.42 11.42
C LYS A 74 -23.08 20.89 10.45
N PHE A 75 -23.63 19.94 9.68
CA PHE A 75 -24.91 20.13 9.02
C PHE A 75 -26.06 19.69 9.93
N VAL A 76 -27.18 20.43 9.85
CA VAL A 76 -28.47 20.08 10.44
C VAL A 76 -29.43 19.79 9.30
N LEU A 77 -29.95 18.59 9.25
CA LEU A 77 -30.87 18.14 8.20
C LEU A 77 -32.24 17.83 8.78
N ARG A 78 -33.29 18.24 8.11
CA ARG A 78 -34.66 17.87 8.46
C ARG A 78 -35.28 17.05 7.33
N ASN A 79 -35.84 15.89 7.69
CA ASN A 79 -36.64 15.05 6.81
C ASN A 79 -37.93 14.68 7.57
N GLY A 80 -39.08 15.26 7.19
CA GLY A 80 -40.30 15.19 7.95
C GLY A 80 -40.16 15.73 9.37
N ASP A 81 -40.46 14.88 10.36
CA ASP A 81 -40.33 15.19 11.79
C ASP A 81 -38.92 14.88 12.34
N THR A 82 -38.07 14.23 11.56
CA THR A 82 -36.72 13.85 11.99
C THR A 82 -35.74 15.00 11.74
N VAL A 83 -34.97 15.35 12.79
CA VAL A 83 -33.87 16.29 12.70
C VAL A 83 -32.56 15.57 13.02
N LEU A 84 -31.60 15.66 12.12
CA LEU A 84 -30.30 15.00 12.19
C LEU A 84 -29.19 16.02 12.23
N GLU A 85 -28.19 15.80 13.06
CA GLU A 85 -26.91 16.51 13.01
C GLU A 85 -25.86 15.57 12.39
N ARG A 86 -25.12 16.07 11.40
CA ARG A 86 -24.17 15.26 10.64
C ARG A 86 -22.85 15.99 10.48
N ILE A 87 -21.76 15.24 10.64
CA ILE A 87 -20.45 15.69 10.15
C ILE A 87 -20.52 15.76 8.63
N ASP A 88 -19.87 16.75 8.05
CA ASP A 88 -19.79 16.91 6.61
C ASP A 88 -19.09 15.71 5.96
N PRO A 89 -19.71 15.00 5.01
CA PRO A 89 -19.08 13.89 4.28
C PRO A 89 -17.75 14.24 3.62
N TYR A 90 -17.55 15.51 3.24
CA TYR A 90 -16.33 16.03 2.61
C TYR A 90 -15.39 16.76 3.59
N ALA A 91 -15.61 16.65 4.92
CA ALA A 91 -14.72 17.26 5.90
C ALA A 91 -13.31 16.67 5.80
N ARG A 92 -12.30 17.51 5.50
CA ARG A 92 -10.89 17.12 5.44
C ARG A 92 -10.23 17.01 6.81
N GLN A 93 -10.89 17.59 7.80
CA GLN A 93 -10.48 17.55 9.20
C GLN A 93 -11.70 17.43 10.08
N VAL A 94 -11.59 16.62 11.11
CA VAL A 94 -12.57 16.49 12.18
C VAL A 94 -11.88 16.61 13.53
N THR A 95 -12.65 16.86 14.58
CA THR A 95 -12.11 16.87 15.95
C THR A 95 -11.88 15.45 16.46
N ASN A 96 -12.70 14.51 16.05
CA ASN A 96 -12.62 13.05 16.17
C ASN A 96 -13.81 12.43 15.39
N SER A 97 -13.94 11.11 15.37
CA SER A 97 -14.95 10.37 14.60
C SER A 97 -16.41 10.69 14.96
N VAL A 98 -16.70 11.15 16.17
CA VAL A 98 -18.06 11.53 16.66
C VAL A 98 -18.21 13.03 16.91
N GLY A 99 -17.16 13.79 16.73
CA GLY A 99 -17.09 15.21 17.04
C GLY A 99 -17.70 16.12 15.98
N HIS A 100 -16.92 17.04 15.47
CA HIS A 100 -17.32 18.06 14.51
C HIS A 100 -16.38 18.09 13.30
N GLY A 101 -16.89 18.49 12.13
CA GLY A 101 -16.05 18.92 11.03
C GLY A 101 -15.29 20.21 11.39
N VAL A 102 -14.07 20.34 10.93
CA VAL A 102 -13.27 21.57 11.06
C VAL A 102 -13.10 22.18 9.67
N ILE A 103 -13.40 23.46 9.51
CA ILE A 103 -13.20 24.16 8.25
C ILE A 103 -11.71 24.19 7.94
N TYR A 104 -11.31 23.48 6.90
CA TYR A 104 -9.92 23.34 6.49
C TYR A 104 -9.67 24.05 5.15
N ASP A 105 -8.58 24.81 5.07
CA ASP A 105 -8.13 25.43 3.82
C ASP A 105 -7.00 24.60 3.20
N PRO A 106 -7.28 23.79 2.17
CA PRO A 106 -6.26 22.94 1.57
C PRO A 106 -5.12 23.70 0.89
N ALA A 107 -5.36 24.98 0.54
CA ALA A 107 -4.36 25.84 -0.11
C ALA A 107 -3.43 26.56 0.88
N ALA A 108 -3.70 26.49 2.19
CA ALA A 108 -2.90 27.19 3.19
C ALA A 108 -1.55 26.51 3.51
N PHE A 109 -1.41 25.22 3.22
CA PHE A 109 -0.18 24.47 3.48
C PHE A 109 0.93 24.88 2.51
N ASP A 110 2.12 25.17 3.05
CA ASP A 110 3.31 25.49 2.25
C ASP A 110 4.06 24.21 1.83
N TRP A 111 3.91 23.83 0.59
CA TRP A 111 4.62 22.70 -0.02
C TRP A 111 6.09 22.98 -0.31
N GLN A 112 6.57 24.21 -0.12
CA GLN A 112 7.97 24.62 -0.35
C GLN A 112 8.48 24.27 -1.76
N GLY A 113 7.59 24.32 -2.76
CA GLY A 113 7.92 24.04 -4.15
C GLY A 113 8.16 22.55 -4.44
N ASP A 114 7.46 21.67 -3.71
CA ASP A 114 7.52 20.22 -3.94
C ASP A 114 7.21 19.88 -5.40
N ASP A 115 8.20 19.30 -6.10
CA ASP A 115 8.16 18.87 -7.50
C ASP A 115 8.64 17.43 -7.67
N PHE A 116 8.51 16.63 -6.62
CA PHE A 116 8.94 15.24 -6.59
C PHE A 116 8.33 14.41 -7.73
N GLN A 117 9.17 13.55 -8.32
CA GLN A 117 8.76 12.61 -9.35
C GLN A 117 9.05 11.19 -8.91
N VAL A 118 8.06 10.33 -9.07
CA VAL A 118 8.18 8.90 -8.75
C VAL A 118 9.18 8.23 -9.69
N SER A 119 10.03 7.36 -9.17
CA SER A 119 10.89 6.48 -9.96
C SER A 119 10.06 5.57 -10.87
N SER A 120 10.68 5.03 -11.90
CA SER A 120 10.04 3.99 -12.74
C SER A 120 9.56 2.82 -11.88
N HIS A 121 8.42 2.23 -12.21
CA HIS A 121 7.79 1.19 -11.36
C HIS A 121 8.72 -0.02 -11.12
N ASN A 122 9.59 -0.36 -12.07
CA ASN A 122 10.60 -1.41 -11.92
C ASN A 122 11.75 -1.07 -10.96
N GLU A 123 11.88 0.19 -10.57
CA GLU A 123 12.85 0.68 -9.60
C GLU A 123 12.23 0.97 -8.23
N LEU A 124 10.94 0.68 -8.03
CA LEU A 124 10.32 0.84 -6.72
C LEU A 124 10.73 -0.30 -5.78
N VAL A 125 10.98 0.08 -4.53
CA VAL A 125 11.10 -0.81 -3.37
C VAL A 125 10.20 -0.25 -2.29
N ILE A 126 9.11 -0.95 -2.00
CA ILE A 126 8.05 -0.48 -1.12
C ILE A 126 8.30 -0.95 0.31
N TYR A 127 8.05 -0.07 1.26
CA TYR A 127 8.02 -0.37 2.69
C TYR A 127 6.60 -0.09 3.21
N GLU A 128 5.85 -1.14 3.51
CA GLU A 128 4.52 -1.03 4.10
C GLU A 128 4.63 -0.73 5.59
N LEU A 129 3.85 0.24 6.08
CA LEU A 129 3.86 0.65 7.49
C LEU A 129 2.51 1.13 8.00
N HIS A 130 2.33 1.01 9.31
CA HIS A 130 1.20 1.50 10.08
C HIS A 130 1.63 2.67 10.97
N ILE A 131 1.07 3.86 10.76
CA ILE A 131 1.47 5.09 11.49
C ILE A 131 1.39 4.91 12.99
N GLY A 132 0.28 4.34 13.49
CA GLY A 132 0.01 4.23 14.93
C GLY A 132 0.99 3.35 15.71
N SER A 133 1.66 2.39 15.03
CA SER A 133 2.58 1.45 15.69
C SER A 133 4.03 1.56 15.21
N PHE A 134 4.32 2.37 14.18
CA PHE A 134 5.66 2.45 13.61
C PHE A 134 6.69 3.03 14.58
N HIS A 135 6.38 4.18 15.18
CA HIS A 135 7.21 4.80 16.20
C HIS A 135 6.33 5.52 17.22
N VAL A 136 6.40 5.08 18.46
CA VAL A 136 5.61 5.58 19.59
C VAL A 136 6.53 6.14 20.64
N GLU A 137 6.29 7.36 21.10
CA GLU A 137 7.08 8.04 22.14
C GLU A 137 6.37 8.06 23.49
N GLU A 138 5.04 8.07 23.50
CA GLU A 138 4.22 8.17 24.71
C GLU A 138 3.39 6.90 24.90
N GLU A 139 3.62 6.18 25.99
CA GLU A 139 2.88 4.98 26.32
C GLU A 139 1.36 5.27 26.45
N GLY A 140 0.53 4.43 25.84
CA GLY A 140 -0.93 4.58 25.85
C GLY A 140 -1.49 5.52 24.79
N ARG A 141 -0.65 6.04 23.89
CA ARG A 141 -1.07 6.79 22.69
C ARG A 141 -0.52 6.15 21.43
N PRO A 142 -1.24 6.21 20.31
CA PRO A 142 -0.66 5.79 19.03
C PRO A 142 0.49 6.71 18.61
N GLY A 143 1.38 6.23 17.76
CA GLY A 143 2.28 7.06 16.99
C GLY A 143 1.51 7.98 16.05
N GLY A 144 2.20 8.98 15.49
CA GLY A 144 1.61 9.92 14.57
C GLY A 144 2.59 10.31 13.46
N PHE A 145 2.17 11.24 12.61
CA PHE A 145 3.01 11.69 11.50
C PHE A 145 4.31 12.34 11.99
N GLU A 146 4.27 13.07 13.12
CA GLU A 146 5.46 13.69 13.71
C GLU A 146 6.47 12.65 14.21
N THR A 147 6.01 11.61 14.90
CA THR A 147 6.91 10.53 15.36
C THR A 147 7.46 9.71 14.19
N MET A 148 6.66 9.51 13.12
CA MET A 148 7.11 8.85 11.89
C MET A 148 8.25 9.63 11.20
N LEU A 149 8.20 10.97 11.19
CA LEU A 149 9.26 11.82 10.62
C LEU A 149 10.64 11.52 11.21
N GLN A 150 10.72 11.15 12.47
CA GLN A 150 11.98 10.85 13.17
C GLN A 150 12.65 9.57 12.66
N ARG A 151 11.90 8.71 11.95
CA ARG A 151 12.36 7.43 11.40
C ARG A 151 12.54 7.42 9.89
N LEU A 152 12.22 8.50 9.18
CA LEU A 152 12.41 8.57 7.72
C LEU A 152 13.87 8.31 7.31
N ASP A 153 14.83 8.80 8.07
CA ASP A 153 16.25 8.61 7.77
C ASP A 153 16.70 7.15 7.89
N HIS A 154 15.99 6.31 8.69
CA HIS A 154 16.20 4.87 8.71
C HIS A 154 15.82 4.26 7.36
N LEU A 155 14.67 4.60 6.81
CA LEU A 155 14.21 4.11 5.51
C LEU A 155 15.15 4.53 4.36
N VAL A 156 15.65 5.77 4.40
CA VAL A 156 16.67 6.25 3.45
C VAL A 156 17.94 5.41 3.52
N LYS A 157 18.45 5.15 4.74
CA LYS A 157 19.64 4.33 4.95
C LYS A 157 19.45 2.89 4.49
N LEU A 158 18.25 2.35 4.64
CA LEU A 158 17.86 1.03 4.15
C LEU A 158 17.83 0.98 2.60
N GLY A 159 17.63 2.12 1.94
CA GLY A 159 17.53 2.22 0.48
C GLY A 159 16.09 2.22 -0.05
N ILE A 160 15.09 2.30 0.84
CA ILE A 160 13.67 2.41 0.49
C ILE A 160 13.43 3.69 -0.32
N ASN A 161 12.65 3.60 -1.38
CA ASN A 161 12.27 4.74 -2.21
C ASN A 161 10.75 4.90 -2.39
N ALA A 162 9.95 4.04 -1.74
CA ALA A 162 8.50 4.19 -1.64
C ALA A 162 8.02 3.66 -0.28
N ILE A 163 7.13 4.41 0.39
CA ILE A 163 6.40 3.91 1.55
C ILE A 163 4.94 3.69 1.15
N GLN A 164 4.36 2.58 1.61
CA GLN A 164 2.93 2.33 1.54
C GLN A 164 2.35 2.44 2.94
N ILE A 165 1.55 3.47 3.15
CA ILE A 165 0.96 3.79 4.44
C ILE A 165 -0.41 3.12 4.52
N MET A 166 -0.63 2.27 5.55
CA MET A 166 -1.95 1.72 5.87
C MET A 166 -2.98 2.84 6.06
N PRO A 167 -4.29 2.59 5.94
CA PRO A 167 -5.29 3.64 5.85
C PRO A 167 -5.24 4.64 7.01
N ILE A 168 -5.31 5.93 6.67
CA ILE A 168 -5.26 7.05 7.62
C ILE A 168 -6.51 7.92 7.60
N ALA A 169 -7.58 7.46 6.95
CA ALA A 169 -8.88 8.11 7.06
C ALA A 169 -9.42 7.94 8.47
N GLU A 170 -10.09 8.97 8.98
CA GLU A 170 -10.63 8.99 10.35
C GLU A 170 -11.49 7.77 10.67
N PHE A 171 -11.19 7.08 11.74
CA PHE A 171 -11.86 5.88 12.22
C PHE A 171 -12.33 6.01 13.67
N ALA A 172 -13.15 5.07 14.15
CA ALA A 172 -13.65 5.08 15.52
C ALA A 172 -12.55 4.69 16.53
N GLY A 173 -12.32 5.53 17.53
CA GLY A 173 -11.29 5.35 18.57
C GLY A 173 -9.91 5.81 18.11
N ASP A 174 -8.87 5.51 18.92
CA ASP A 174 -7.50 5.99 18.69
C ASP A 174 -6.57 4.90 18.10
N TYR A 175 -6.99 3.63 18.11
CA TYR A 175 -6.24 2.48 17.62
C TYR A 175 -7.07 1.71 16.60
N SER A 176 -6.55 1.55 15.42
CA SER A 176 -7.16 0.78 14.33
C SER A 176 -6.11 0.51 13.25
N TRP A 177 -6.27 -0.56 12.48
CA TRP A 177 -5.54 -0.74 11.23
C TRP A 177 -5.94 0.29 10.16
N GLY A 178 -7.07 0.99 10.36
CA GLY A 178 -7.61 1.99 9.44
C GLY A 178 -8.61 1.47 8.41
N TYR A 179 -8.86 0.15 8.35
CA TYR A 179 -9.77 -0.44 7.35
C TYR A 179 -11.27 -0.32 7.67
N ASN A 180 -11.63 0.41 8.71
CA ASN A 180 -13.02 0.75 9.06
C ASN A 180 -13.20 2.27 9.14
N PRO A 181 -13.03 3.02 8.03
CA PRO A 181 -13.11 4.47 8.05
C PRO A 181 -14.52 4.96 8.36
N ALA A 182 -14.63 5.93 9.28
CA ALA A 182 -15.86 6.66 9.56
C ALA A 182 -16.03 7.88 8.63
N HIS A 183 -14.93 8.58 8.33
CA HIS A 183 -14.91 9.78 7.48
C HIS A 183 -13.75 9.71 6.48
N ILE A 184 -14.03 9.27 5.25
CA ILE A 184 -12.98 8.99 4.25
C ILE A 184 -12.21 10.22 3.75
N PHE A 185 -12.77 11.42 3.90
CA PHE A 185 -12.09 12.67 3.53
C PHE A 185 -11.25 13.25 4.66
N ALA A 186 -11.54 12.91 5.91
CA ALA A 186 -10.78 13.40 7.05
C ALA A 186 -9.54 12.55 7.29
N VAL A 187 -8.42 13.21 7.57
CA VAL A 187 -7.20 12.56 8.02
C VAL A 187 -7.30 12.29 9.52
N GLU A 188 -6.91 11.10 9.95
CA GLU A 188 -6.99 10.63 11.34
C GLU A 188 -6.44 11.65 12.33
N SER A 189 -7.33 12.06 13.23
CA SER A 189 -7.05 13.13 14.19
C SER A 189 -5.98 12.75 15.21
N ALA A 190 -5.96 11.49 15.66
CA ALA A 190 -4.95 10.98 16.59
C ALA A 190 -3.55 10.89 15.96
N TYR A 191 -3.45 10.81 14.62
CA TYR A 191 -2.17 10.79 13.92
C TYR A 191 -1.61 12.17 13.62
N GLY A 192 -2.38 13.26 13.83
CA GLY A 192 -1.94 14.64 13.63
C GLY A 192 -2.65 15.39 12.52
N GLY A 193 -3.71 14.80 11.94
CA GLY A 193 -4.60 15.46 10.98
C GLY A 193 -3.94 15.85 9.65
N PRO A 194 -4.62 16.69 8.84
CA PRO A 194 -4.23 16.95 7.45
C PRO A 194 -2.86 17.61 7.29
N ASP A 195 -2.50 18.59 8.13
CA ASP A 195 -1.21 19.27 8.01
C ASP A 195 -0.04 18.39 8.42
N GLY A 196 -0.25 17.51 9.42
CA GLY A 196 0.75 16.50 9.81
C GLY A 196 1.04 15.53 8.67
N PHE A 197 0.00 15.05 7.97
CA PHE A 197 0.17 14.17 6.83
C PHE A 197 0.86 14.88 5.65
N LYS A 198 0.45 16.10 5.31
CA LYS A 198 1.13 16.90 4.27
C LYS A 198 2.60 17.12 4.59
N GLN A 199 2.94 17.36 5.86
CA GLN A 199 4.32 17.50 6.29
C GLN A 199 5.09 16.19 6.09
N LEU A 200 4.50 15.04 6.44
CA LEU A 200 5.12 13.73 6.22
C LEU A 200 5.41 13.50 4.74
N VAL A 201 4.43 13.73 3.85
CA VAL A 201 4.61 13.58 2.39
C VAL A 201 5.74 14.48 1.89
N ARG A 202 5.71 15.77 2.21
CA ARG A 202 6.76 16.72 1.81
C ARG A 202 8.15 16.29 2.29
N GLU A 203 8.28 15.83 3.53
CA GLU A 203 9.58 15.40 4.08
C GLU A 203 10.04 14.06 3.50
N ALA A 204 9.12 13.16 3.10
CA ALA A 204 9.42 11.95 2.34
C ALA A 204 9.95 12.30 0.94
N HIS A 205 9.28 13.19 0.22
CA HIS A 205 9.69 13.68 -1.10
C HIS A 205 11.08 14.32 -1.11
N LYS A 206 11.40 15.16 -0.12
CA LYS A 206 12.75 15.74 0.05
C LYS A 206 13.84 14.69 0.20
N ARG A 207 13.51 13.49 0.64
CA ARG A 207 14.42 12.35 0.81
C ARG A 207 14.39 11.36 -0.35
N GLY A 208 13.61 11.65 -1.40
CA GLY A 208 13.48 10.78 -2.56
C GLY A 208 12.57 9.56 -2.32
N ILE A 209 11.66 9.65 -1.36
CA ILE A 209 10.71 8.58 -1.01
C ILE A 209 9.31 8.94 -1.51
N ALA A 210 8.76 8.12 -2.39
CA ALA A 210 7.37 8.19 -2.83
C ALA A 210 6.41 7.75 -1.71
N VAL A 211 5.21 8.31 -1.69
CA VAL A 211 4.17 7.96 -0.72
C VAL A 211 2.98 7.34 -1.43
N ILE A 212 2.68 6.09 -1.13
CA ILE A 212 1.51 5.34 -1.58
C ILE A 212 0.55 5.25 -0.40
N LEU A 213 -0.71 5.64 -0.60
CA LEU A 213 -1.72 5.58 0.46
C LEU A 213 -2.68 4.42 0.23
N ASP A 214 -2.94 3.65 1.27
CA ASP A 214 -3.97 2.63 1.27
C ASP A 214 -5.35 3.26 1.47
N VAL A 215 -6.32 2.92 0.60
CA VAL A 215 -7.67 3.49 0.59
C VAL A 215 -8.73 2.40 0.58
N VAL A 216 -9.79 2.61 1.36
CA VAL A 216 -10.87 1.64 1.56
C VAL A 216 -12.13 2.14 0.86
N TYR A 217 -12.50 1.51 -0.25
CA TYR A 217 -13.70 1.86 -1.02
C TYR A 217 -14.66 0.67 -1.21
N ASN A 218 -14.31 -0.50 -0.70
CA ASN A 218 -15.16 -1.69 -0.76
C ASN A 218 -16.24 -1.70 0.34
N HIS A 219 -16.00 -1.02 1.46
CA HIS A 219 -16.94 -0.78 2.56
C HIS A 219 -16.49 0.47 3.34
N PHE A 220 -17.38 1.00 4.20
CA PHE A 220 -17.00 1.98 5.22
C PHE A 220 -17.19 1.39 6.61
N GLY A 221 -16.71 2.08 7.64
CA GLY A 221 -16.71 1.59 9.00
C GLY A 221 -18.12 1.31 9.53
N PRO A 222 -18.29 0.30 10.41
CA PRO A 222 -19.58 0.02 11.03
C PRO A 222 -19.90 0.93 12.22
N SER A 223 -18.93 1.72 12.70
CA SER A 223 -19.04 2.57 13.90
C SER A 223 -18.78 4.02 13.55
N ASP A 224 -19.43 4.94 14.27
CA ASP A 224 -19.26 6.40 14.16
C ASP A 224 -19.49 6.94 12.73
N LEU A 225 -20.33 6.23 11.96
CA LEU A 225 -20.53 6.45 10.54
C LEU A 225 -21.72 7.39 10.29
N ASP A 226 -21.50 8.70 10.29
CA ASP A 226 -22.54 9.71 10.00
C ASP A 226 -23.12 9.58 8.58
N LEU A 227 -22.44 8.91 7.65
CA LEU A 227 -22.95 8.58 6.32
C LEU A 227 -24.12 7.60 6.35
N TRP A 228 -24.25 6.78 7.43
CA TRP A 228 -25.35 5.84 7.58
C TRP A 228 -26.67 6.59 7.75
N GLN A 229 -27.62 6.37 6.81
CA GLN A 229 -28.90 7.08 6.76
C GLN A 229 -28.71 8.60 6.89
N PHE A 230 -27.77 9.14 6.10
CA PHE A 230 -27.26 10.51 6.23
C PHE A 230 -28.35 11.58 6.25
N ASP A 231 -29.33 11.50 5.34
CA ASP A 231 -30.43 12.45 5.23
C ASP A 231 -31.77 11.92 5.83
N GLY A 232 -31.69 10.81 6.58
CA GLY A 232 -32.85 10.17 7.22
C GLY A 232 -33.65 9.24 6.30
N TRP A 233 -33.28 9.14 5.00
CA TRP A 233 -33.90 8.19 4.10
C TRP A 233 -33.15 6.85 4.08
N GLN A 234 -33.93 5.76 3.95
CA GLN A 234 -33.39 4.43 3.75
C GLN A 234 -34.46 3.49 3.14
N GLU A 235 -34.04 2.37 2.58
CA GLU A 235 -34.90 1.23 2.23
C GLU A 235 -34.36 -0.03 2.89
N ASN A 236 -35.27 -0.93 3.30
CA ASN A 236 -34.96 -2.22 3.90
C ASN A 236 -34.06 -2.15 5.14
N ASP A 237 -34.19 -1.08 5.93
CA ASP A 237 -33.36 -0.81 7.12
C ASP A 237 -31.84 -0.76 6.80
N LYS A 238 -31.47 -0.33 5.59
CA LYS A 238 -30.09 -0.20 5.12
C LYS A 238 -29.54 1.23 5.25
N GLY A 239 -28.36 1.46 4.67
CA GLY A 239 -27.56 2.65 4.89
C GLY A 239 -28.00 3.93 4.21
N GLY A 240 -29.02 3.88 3.36
CA GLY A 240 -29.59 5.08 2.71
C GLY A 240 -28.79 5.54 1.50
N ILE A 241 -28.64 6.85 1.35
CA ILE A 241 -28.20 7.47 0.07
C ILE A 241 -26.80 7.12 -0.39
N TYR A 242 -25.89 6.78 0.53
CA TYR A 242 -24.50 6.43 0.19
C TYR A 242 -24.29 4.94 -0.07
N PHE A 243 -25.23 4.08 0.33
CA PHE A 243 -25.03 2.64 0.36
C PHE A 243 -26.05 1.90 -0.50
N TYR A 244 -25.73 0.68 -0.90
CA TYR A 244 -26.73 -0.23 -1.43
C TYR A 244 -27.80 -0.49 -0.37
N ASN A 245 -29.06 -0.46 -0.79
CA ASN A 245 -30.22 -0.71 0.09
C ASN A 245 -30.85 -2.10 -0.17
N ASP A 246 -30.09 -3.03 -0.75
CA ASP A 246 -30.46 -4.42 -0.98
C ASP A 246 -29.37 -5.37 -0.48
N HIS A 247 -29.39 -6.64 -0.90
CA HIS A 247 -28.41 -7.66 -0.51
C HIS A 247 -26.96 -7.31 -0.86
N ARG A 248 -26.73 -6.44 -1.84
CA ARG A 248 -25.40 -5.97 -2.25
C ARG A 248 -24.71 -5.10 -1.18
N SER A 249 -25.47 -4.58 -0.21
CA SER A 249 -24.89 -3.80 0.90
C SER A 249 -23.90 -4.61 1.75
N LYS A 250 -24.09 -5.92 1.82
CA LYS A 250 -23.39 -6.80 2.75
C LYS A 250 -21.94 -7.08 2.31
N THR A 251 -21.02 -6.90 3.25
CA THR A 251 -19.62 -7.34 3.18
C THR A 251 -19.27 -8.13 4.44
N PRO A 252 -18.09 -8.77 4.53
CA PRO A 252 -17.62 -9.38 5.79
C PRO A 252 -17.52 -8.40 6.96
N TRP A 253 -17.37 -7.11 6.68
CA TRP A 253 -17.16 -6.04 7.66
C TRP A 253 -18.44 -5.28 8.03
N GLY A 254 -19.54 -5.53 7.35
CA GLY A 254 -20.84 -4.89 7.64
C GLY A 254 -21.69 -4.66 6.38
N ASP A 255 -22.81 -3.98 6.57
CA ASP A 255 -23.77 -3.64 5.50
C ASP A 255 -23.48 -2.27 4.87
N THR A 256 -22.21 -1.88 4.80
CA THR A 256 -21.76 -0.52 4.46
C THR A 256 -21.03 -0.43 3.11
N ARG A 257 -21.38 -1.32 2.16
CA ARG A 257 -20.86 -1.20 0.79
C ARG A 257 -21.45 0.03 0.10
N PRO A 258 -20.61 0.96 -0.41
CA PRO A 258 -21.08 2.12 -1.18
C PRO A 258 -21.88 1.70 -2.41
N ASP A 259 -22.89 2.48 -2.78
CA ASP A 259 -23.68 2.23 -3.98
C ASP A 259 -22.97 2.76 -5.23
N TYR A 260 -22.15 1.93 -5.84
CA TYR A 260 -21.38 2.28 -7.05
C TYR A 260 -22.26 2.53 -8.29
N GLY A 261 -23.54 2.20 -8.25
CA GLY A 261 -24.53 2.51 -9.29
C GLY A 261 -25.05 3.96 -9.22
N ARG A 262 -24.83 4.64 -8.09
CA ARG A 262 -25.32 6.00 -7.85
C ARG A 262 -24.26 7.03 -8.25
N GLY A 263 -24.61 7.96 -9.15
CA GLY A 263 -23.67 8.93 -9.70
C GLY A 263 -22.95 9.77 -8.65
N GLU A 264 -23.67 10.22 -7.62
CA GLU A 264 -23.15 11.04 -6.55
C GLU A 264 -22.16 10.26 -5.64
N VAL A 265 -22.41 8.97 -5.42
CA VAL A 265 -21.49 8.10 -4.66
C VAL A 265 -20.22 7.80 -5.45
N ARG A 266 -20.35 7.57 -6.76
CA ARG A 266 -19.20 7.45 -7.66
C ARG A 266 -18.35 8.71 -7.66
N GLN A 267 -18.99 9.88 -7.70
CA GLN A 267 -18.29 11.17 -7.62
C GLN A 267 -17.63 11.36 -6.25
N PHE A 268 -18.28 10.96 -5.16
CA PHE A 268 -17.72 11.01 -3.81
C PHE A 268 -16.41 10.20 -3.69
N ILE A 269 -16.39 8.97 -4.21
CA ILE A 269 -15.19 8.13 -4.22
C ILE A 269 -14.11 8.70 -5.15
N HIS A 270 -14.49 9.16 -6.35
CA HIS A 270 -13.56 9.80 -7.28
C HIS A 270 -12.93 11.06 -6.68
N ASP A 271 -13.74 11.95 -6.08
CA ASP A 271 -13.25 13.17 -5.43
C ASP A 271 -12.28 12.87 -4.29
N ASN A 272 -12.53 11.79 -3.54
CA ASN A 272 -11.63 11.35 -2.48
C ASN A 272 -10.29 10.87 -3.06
N ALA A 273 -10.30 10.03 -4.09
CA ALA A 273 -9.06 9.59 -4.74
C ALA A 273 -8.28 10.79 -5.32
N MET A 274 -8.97 11.74 -5.96
CA MET A 274 -8.34 12.96 -6.48
C MET A 274 -7.79 13.85 -5.38
N MET A 275 -8.49 13.99 -4.24
CA MET A 275 -8.02 14.74 -3.09
C MET A 275 -6.67 14.23 -2.59
N TRP A 276 -6.50 12.94 -2.43
CA TRP A 276 -5.22 12.38 -2.01
C TRP A 276 -4.08 12.71 -2.98
N LEU A 277 -4.34 12.62 -4.28
CA LEU A 277 -3.34 12.89 -5.31
C LEU A 277 -3.04 14.39 -5.51
N GLU A 278 -4.07 15.25 -5.40
CA GLU A 278 -3.95 16.69 -5.69
C GLU A 278 -3.59 17.54 -4.46
N ASP A 279 -4.36 17.33 -3.35
CA ASP A 279 -4.23 18.18 -2.16
C ASP A 279 -3.14 17.66 -1.21
N TYR A 280 -2.86 16.35 -1.21
CA TYR A 280 -1.87 15.71 -0.35
C TYR A 280 -0.62 15.23 -1.08
N HIS A 281 -0.55 15.37 -2.40
CA HIS A 281 0.58 15.00 -3.26
C HIS A 281 1.02 13.54 -3.14
N VAL A 282 0.14 12.61 -2.71
CA VAL A 282 0.54 11.19 -2.68
C VAL A 282 0.86 10.67 -4.08
N ASP A 283 1.78 9.72 -4.17
CA ASP A 283 2.35 9.22 -5.41
C ASP A 283 1.64 7.99 -5.95
N GLY A 284 0.70 7.48 -5.19
CA GLY A 284 -0.12 6.36 -5.60
C GLY A 284 -1.17 6.00 -4.56
N LEU A 285 -2.09 5.13 -4.98
CA LEU A 285 -3.10 4.56 -4.10
C LEU A 285 -3.06 3.04 -4.18
N ARG A 286 -3.12 2.36 -3.05
CA ARG A 286 -3.45 0.94 -2.97
C ARG A 286 -4.91 0.83 -2.57
N TRP A 287 -5.72 0.14 -3.38
CA TRP A 287 -7.14 -0.06 -3.10
C TRP A 287 -7.34 -1.38 -2.38
N ASP A 288 -7.88 -1.28 -1.17
CA ASP A 288 -8.19 -2.41 -0.31
C ASP A 288 -9.27 -3.30 -0.89
N MET A 289 -9.05 -4.63 -0.85
CA MET A 289 -10.01 -5.71 -1.13
C MET A 289 -10.97 -5.39 -2.28
N ILE A 290 -10.44 -5.02 -3.45
CA ILE A 290 -11.26 -4.66 -4.62
C ILE A 290 -12.21 -5.77 -5.09
N LEU A 291 -11.93 -6.99 -4.68
CA LEU A 291 -12.80 -8.14 -4.91
C LEU A 291 -14.25 -7.86 -4.46
N TYR A 292 -14.43 -7.15 -3.33
CA TYR A 292 -15.74 -6.74 -2.83
C TYR A 292 -16.29 -5.46 -3.50
N ILE A 293 -15.52 -4.78 -4.33
CA ILE A 293 -16.01 -3.69 -5.18
C ILE A 293 -16.74 -4.25 -6.41
N HIS A 294 -16.22 -5.35 -6.98
CA HIS A 294 -16.77 -5.90 -8.23
C HIS A 294 -17.53 -7.23 -8.07
N SER A 295 -17.54 -7.82 -6.87
CA SER A 295 -18.26 -9.07 -6.56
C SER A 295 -19.03 -8.94 -5.24
N VAL A 296 -20.26 -9.43 -5.20
CA VAL A 296 -21.12 -9.33 -4.00
C VAL A 296 -20.53 -10.10 -2.84
N ASN A 297 -20.11 -11.34 -3.08
CA ASN A 297 -19.63 -12.25 -2.04
C ASN A 297 -18.10 -12.38 -1.99
N GLY A 298 -17.37 -11.66 -2.85
CA GLY A 298 -15.92 -11.81 -2.94
C GLY A 298 -15.46 -13.16 -3.49
N ASP A 299 -16.30 -13.84 -4.25
CA ASP A 299 -16.04 -15.18 -4.79
C ASP A 299 -16.04 -15.21 -6.33
N GLY A 300 -16.22 -14.05 -6.98
CA GLY A 300 -16.34 -13.93 -8.43
C GLY A 300 -17.69 -14.41 -8.99
N GLY A 301 -18.65 -14.84 -8.14
CA GLY A 301 -19.98 -15.29 -8.53
C GLY A 301 -20.88 -14.16 -9.00
N GLU A 302 -21.69 -13.58 -8.10
CA GLU A 302 -22.52 -12.43 -8.43
C GLU A 302 -21.65 -11.17 -8.56
N THR A 303 -21.61 -10.58 -9.76
CA THR A 303 -20.78 -9.40 -10.05
C THR A 303 -21.50 -8.09 -9.79
N ILE A 304 -20.71 -7.03 -9.54
CA ILE A 304 -21.15 -5.63 -9.43
C ILE A 304 -20.49 -4.85 -10.58
N PRO A 305 -21.10 -4.79 -11.77
CA PRO A 305 -20.50 -4.13 -12.94
C PRO A 305 -20.23 -2.65 -12.73
N GLU A 306 -21.05 -1.98 -11.89
CA GLU A 306 -20.89 -0.58 -11.53
C GLU A 306 -19.58 -0.35 -10.74
N GLY A 307 -19.21 -1.29 -9.86
CA GLY A 307 -17.94 -1.27 -9.14
C GLY A 307 -16.75 -1.41 -10.08
N TRP A 308 -16.83 -2.36 -11.03
CA TRP A 308 -15.79 -2.51 -12.06
C TRP A 308 -15.60 -1.23 -12.87
N SER A 309 -16.71 -0.66 -13.36
CA SER A 309 -16.66 0.59 -14.14
C SER A 309 -16.21 1.80 -13.32
N LEU A 310 -16.39 1.81 -12.00
CA LEU A 310 -15.85 2.85 -11.12
C LEU A 310 -14.32 2.77 -11.07
N MET A 311 -13.76 1.57 -10.90
CA MET A 311 -12.31 1.37 -10.91
C MET A 311 -11.70 1.83 -12.24
N GLN A 312 -12.31 1.44 -13.38
CA GLN A 312 -11.88 1.90 -14.70
C GLN A 312 -11.89 3.43 -14.80
N TYR A 313 -12.97 4.06 -14.36
CA TYR A 313 -13.15 5.52 -14.42
C TYR A 313 -12.05 6.26 -13.63
N VAL A 314 -11.82 5.85 -12.38
CA VAL A 314 -10.80 6.48 -11.53
C VAL A 314 -9.39 6.24 -12.09
N ASN A 315 -9.06 4.99 -12.46
CA ASN A 315 -7.74 4.65 -12.98
C ASN A 315 -7.42 5.37 -14.29
N GLN A 316 -8.39 5.52 -15.20
CA GLN A 316 -8.21 6.28 -16.44
C GLN A 316 -7.96 7.76 -16.18
N ASP A 317 -8.71 8.37 -15.23
CA ASP A 317 -8.53 9.78 -14.88
C ASP A 317 -7.19 10.02 -14.22
N VAL A 318 -6.76 9.13 -13.31
CA VAL A 318 -5.41 9.18 -12.69
C VAL A 318 -4.32 9.09 -13.75
N ARG A 319 -4.36 8.11 -14.66
CA ARG A 319 -3.37 7.96 -15.74
C ARG A 319 -3.27 9.21 -16.62
N LYS A 320 -4.40 9.87 -16.85
CA LYS A 320 -4.47 11.08 -17.69
C LYS A 320 -3.95 12.32 -16.96
N ARG A 321 -4.32 12.50 -15.70
CA ARG A 321 -4.02 13.73 -14.94
C ARG A 321 -2.69 13.67 -14.22
N PHE A 322 -2.29 12.47 -13.78
CA PHE A 322 -1.11 12.23 -12.94
C PHE A 322 -0.22 11.14 -13.54
N PRO A 323 0.35 11.34 -14.74
CA PRO A 323 1.23 10.35 -15.35
C PRO A 323 2.42 10.07 -14.41
N GLY A 324 2.70 8.79 -14.18
CA GLY A 324 3.74 8.32 -13.26
C GLY A 324 3.25 7.95 -11.86
N ARG A 325 2.04 8.33 -11.44
CA ARG A 325 1.46 7.85 -10.17
C ARG A 325 1.07 6.37 -10.31
N ILE A 326 1.28 5.60 -9.24
CA ILE A 326 1.00 4.16 -9.24
C ILE A 326 -0.36 3.85 -8.59
N MET A 327 -1.14 3.01 -9.27
CA MET A 327 -2.41 2.47 -8.74
C MET A 327 -2.22 0.98 -8.51
N ILE A 328 -2.34 0.55 -7.26
CA ILE A 328 -2.15 -0.84 -6.82
C ILE A 328 -3.49 -1.40 -6.36
N ALA A 329 -3.77 -2.65 -6.70
CA ALA A 329 -4.98 -3.35 -6.26
C ALA A 329 -4.65 -4.47 -5.29
N GLU A 330 -5.55 -4.71 -4.35
CA GLU A 330 -5.60 -5.98 -3.63
C GLU A 330 -6.80 -6.80 -4.14
N ASP A 331 -6.54 -7.88 -4.88
CA ASP A 331 -7.57 -8.81 -5.36
C ASP A 331 -7.37 -10.23 -4.79
N LEU A 332 -6.13 -10.69 -4.68
CA LEU A 332 -5.69 -11.99 -4.14
C LEU A 332 -6.21 -13.23 -4.91
N HIS A 333 -7.04 -13.05 -5.94
CA HIS A 333 -7.56 -14.13 -6.80
C HIS A 333 -6.77 -14.30 -8.10
N SER A 334 -5.64 -13.61 -8.21
CA SER A 334 -4.74 -13.71 -9.37
C SER A 334 -5.43 -13.43 -10.71
N ASN A 335 -6.34 -12.44 -10.72
CA ASN A 335 -7.09 -12.06 -11.90
C ASN A 335 -6.28 -11.10 -12.80
N PRO A 336 -5.84 -11.52 -14.01
CA PRO A 336 -5.06 -10.66 -14.91
C PRO A 336 -5.85 -9.44 -15.42
N ALA A 337 -7.19 -9.49 -15.42
CA ALA A 337 -8.01 -8.36 -15.84
C ALA A 337 -7.87 -7.13 -14.92
N ILE A 338 -7.35 -7.28 -13.70
CA ILE A 338 -7.13 -6.17 -12.77
C ILE A 338 -6.09 -5.19 -13.33
N THR A 339 -5.00 -5.70 -13.90
CA THR A 339 -3.92 -4.87 -14.46
C THR A 339 -4.03 -4.65 -15.96
N ALA A 340 -4.95 -5.35 -16.62
CA ALA A 340 -5.21 -5.16 -18.04
C ALA A 340 -5.76 -3.75 -18.34
N ASP A 341 -5.46 -3.27 -19.55
CA ASP A 341 -5.89 -1.95 -20.02
C ASP A 341 -7.44 -1.85 -20.08
N PRO A 342 -8.04 -0.74 -19.63
CA PRO A 342 -9.48 -0.51 -19.72
C PRO A 342 -10.06 -0.63 -21.14
N ASP A 343 -9.30 -0.27 -22.17
CA ASP A 343 -9.70 -0.43 -23.57
C ASP A 343 -9.86 -1.90 -24.00
N ARG A 344 -9.24 -2.82 -23.25
CA ARG A 344 -9.39 -4.28 -23.38
C ARG A 344 -10.36 -4.88 -22.35
N GLY A 345 -11.09 -4.01 -21.61
CA GLY A 345 -12.04 -4.42 -20.57
C GLY A 345 -11.43 -4.63 -19.19
N GLY A 346 -10.15 -4.37 -19.01
CA GLY A 346 -9.47 -4.45 -17.71
C GLY A 346 -9.84 -3.33 -16.75
N ALA A 347 -9.49 -3.49 -15.45
CA ALA A 347 -9.75 -2.48 -14.43
C ALA A 347 -8.74 -1.31 -14.47
N GLY A 348 -7.57 -1.51 -15.09
CA GLY A 348 -6.59 -0.46 -15.34
C GLY A 348 -5.65 -0.14 -14.19
N PHE A 349 -5.52 -0.99 -13.18
CA PHE A 349 -4.47 -0.82 -12.16
C PHE A 349 -3.08 -1.03 -12.80
N HIS A 350 -2.05 -0.42 -12.21
CA HIS A 350 -0.68 -0.62 -12.65
C HIS A 350 -0.13 -1.94 -12.12
N SER A 351 -0.48 -2.30 -10.91
CA SER A 351 0.01 -3.50 -10.22
C SER A 351 -1.06 -4.06 -9.30
N GLN A 352 -0.90 -5.31 -8.88
CA GLN A 352 -1.71 -5.93 -7.85
C GLN A 352 -0.84 -6.72 -6.86
N TRP A 353 -1.28 -6.85 -5.62
CA TRP A 353 -0.66 -7.71 -4.62
C TRP A 353 -0.70 -9.16 -5.08
N ASP A 354 0.41 -9.88 -4.93
CA ASP A 354 0.60 -11.17 -5.58
C ASP A 354 0.59 -12.36 -4.61
N ALA A 355 -0.57 -13.00 -4.50
CA ALA A 355 -0.73 -14.24 -3.75
C ALA A 355 0.11 -15.41 -4.33
N GLN A 356 0.44 -15.37 -5.63
CA GLN A 356 1.24 -16.43 -6.28
C GLN A 356 2.72 -16.38 -5.89
N PHE A 357 3.18 -15.27 -5.30
CA PHE A 357 4.52 -15.17 -4.74
C PHE A 357 4.53 -15.41 -3.23
N VAL A 358 3.69 -14.69 -2.47
CA VAL A 358 3.78 -14.70 -1.00
C VAL A 358 3.56 -16.08 -0.41
N HIS A 359 2.52 -16.81 -0.83
CA HIS A 359 2.19 -18.09 -0.21
C HIS A 359 3.25 -19.16 -0.45
N PRO A 360 3.73 -19.45 -1.69
CA PRO A 360 4.75 -20.49 -1.89
C PRO A 360 6.09 -20.14 -1.22
N ILE A 361 6.48 -18.86 -1.21
CA ILE A 361 7.74 -18.45 -0.58
C ILE A 361 7.65 -18.55 0.95
N ARG A 362 6.54 -18.10 1.56
CA ARG A 362 6.33 -18.29 3.01
C ARG A 362 6.29 -19.78 3.37
N GLU A 363 5.52 -20.59 2.66
CA GLU A 363 5.44 -22.03 2.91
C GLU A 363 6.83 -22.67 2.85
N MET A 364 7.64 -22.36 1.84
CA MET A 364 8.98 -22.88 1.68
C MET A 364 9.89 -22.53 2.86
N VAL A 365 9.88 -21.27 3.37
CA VAL A 365 10.78 -20.86 4.46
C VAL A 365 10.27 -21.28 5.84
N ILE A 366 8.97 -21.42 6.03
CA ILE A 366 8.37 -21.85 7.30
C ILE A 366 8.48 -23.37 7.48
N GLN A 367 8.41 -24.13 6.39
CA GLN A 367 8.48 -25.60 6.43
C GLN A 367 9.69 -26.09 7.21
N ALA A 368 9.44 -26.83 8.30
CA ALA A 368 10.50 -27.31 9.18
C ALA A 368 11.35 -28.42 8.54
N ASP A 369 10.72 -29.32 7.76
CA ASP A 369 11.38 -30.45 7.10
C ASP A 369 11.79 -30.05 5.67
N ASP A 370 13.06 -30.21 5.35
CA ASP A 370 13.60 -29.96 4.01
C ASP A 370 12.92 -30.81 2.92
N ALA A 371 12.49 -32.02 3.24
CA ALA A 371 11.80 -32.93 2.31
C ALA A 371 10.39 -32.43 1.93
N GLY A 372 9.82 -31.50 2.73
CA GLY A 372 8.52 -30.88 2.44
C GLY A 372 8.58 -29.66 1.54
N ARG A 373 9.79 -29.18 1.17
CA ARG A 373 9.95 -28.02 0.30
C ARG A 373 9.84 -28.38 -1.16
N SER A 374 9.22 -27.52 -1.96
CA SER A 374 9.09 -27.69 -3.41
C SER A 374 9.77 -26.56 -4.17
N MET A 375 10.85 -26.88 -4.86
CA MET A 375 11.55 -25.93 -5.74
C MET A 375 10.76 -25.62 -7.00
N GLU A 376 9.87 -26.52 -7.43
CA GLU A 376 8.92 -26.23 -8.52
C GLU A 376 7.87 -25.18 -8.10
N ALA A 377 7.42 -25.18 -6.83
CA ALA A 377 6.54 -24.12 -6.32
C ALA A 377 7.29 -22.78 -6.25
N VAL A 378 8.53 -22.78 -5.79
CA VAL A 378 9.40 -21.58 -5.79
C VAL A 378 9.64 -21.07 -7.21
N LYS A 379 9.94 -21.94 -8.17
CA LYS A 379 10.06 -21.59 -9.59
C LYS A 379 8.79 -20.94 -10.12
N THR A 380 7.63 -21.52 -9.82
CA THR A 380 6.34 -20.98 -10.24
C THR A 380 6.15 -19.57 -9.66
N ALA A 381 6.43 -19.34 -8.37
CA ALA A 381 6.36 -18.04 -7.73
C ALA A 381 7.27 -16.99 -8.41
N ILE A 382 8.50 -17.38 -8.73
CA ILE A 382 9.48 -16.49 -9.39
C ILE A 382 9.03 -16.13 -10.81
N THR A 383 8.50 -17.09 -11.58
CA THR A 383 8.22 -16.92 -13.01
C THR A 383 6.80 -16.47 -13.31
N TYR A 384 5.90 -16.44 -12.32
CA TYR A 384 4.51 -16.05 -12.52
C TYR A 384 4.39 -14.62 -13.04
N ARG A 385 3.42 -14.38 -13.92
CA ARG A 385 3.08 -13.07 -14.47
C ARG A 385 1.57 -12.96 -14.71
N TYR A 386 1.00 -11.80 -14.47
CA TYR A 386 -0.39 -11.51 -14.84
C TYR A 386 -0.53 -11.20 -16.33
N GLU A 387 0.39 -10.41 -16.85
CA GLU A 387 0.54 -10.03 -18.24
C GLU A 387 2.04 -10.02 -18.62
N GLU A 388 2.44 -9.28 -19.64
CA GLU A 388 3.83 -9.24 -20.11
C GLU A 388 4.75 -8.46 -19.16
N ASP A 389 4.25 -7.42 -18.47
CA ASP A 389 5.02 -6.60 -17.55
C ASP A 389 5.19 -7.28 -16.19
N ALA A 390 6.43 -7.54 -15.79
CA ALA A 390 6.74 -8.11 -14.48
C ALA A 390 6.33 -7.18 -13.32
N CYS A 391 6.20 -5.89 -13.54
CA CYS A 391 5.80 -4.92 -12.53
C CYS A 391 4.27 -4.81 -12.36
N ASN A 392 3.47 -5.62 -13.08
CA ASN A 392 2.05 -5.77 -12.80
C ASN A 392 1.77 -6.47 -11.47
N ARG A 393 2.78 -6.86 -10.72
CA ARG A 393 2.65 -7.47 -9.40
C ARG A 393 3.54 -6.81 -8.35
N VAL A 394 3.02 -6.66 -7.14
CA VAL A 394 3.77 -6.36 -5.92
C VAL A 394 4.03 -7.69 -5.23
N ILE A 395 5.31 -8.02 -5.04
CA ILE A 395 5.75 -9.27 -4.42
C ILE A 395 6.24 -8.99 -2.99
N TYR A 396 5.94 -9.89 -2.07
CA TYR A 396 6.28 -9.74 -0.65
C TYR A 396 6.32 -11.10 0.06
N SER A 397 6.97 -11.17 1.20
CA SER A 397 6.92 -12.32 2.11
C SER A 397 6.18 -12.01 3.41
N GLU A 398 6.03 -10.73 3.75
CA GLU A 398 5.20 -10.22 4.84
C GLU A 398 4.39 -9.00 4.38
N SER A 399 3.17 -8.88 4.89
CA SER A 399 2.31 -7.69 4.88
C SER A 399 1.57 -7.64 6.21
N HIS A 400 0.87 -6.54 6.49
CA HIS A 400 0.04 -6.44 7.70
C HIS A 400 -0.93 -7.63 7.85
N ASP A 401 -1.52 -8.13 6.75
CA ASP A 401 -2.44 -9.28 6.75
C ASP A 401 -1.75 -10.64 6.89
N GLU A 402 -0.58 -10.81 6.24
CA GLU A 402 0.16 -12.07 6.28
C GLU A 402 0.82 -12.33 7.64
N VAL A 403 0.89 -11.34 8.51
CA VAL A 403 1.48 -11.45 9.86
C VAL A 403 0.46 -11.18 10.97
N ALA A 404 -0.83 -11.41 10.67
CA ALA A 404 -1.95 -11.27 11.59
C ALA A 404 -3.04 -12.32 11.28
N ASN A 405 -4.22 -12.18 11.86
CA ASN A 405 -5.38 -13.04 11.56
C ASN A 405 -5.12 -14.54 11.76
N GLY A 406 -4.35 -14.90 12.80
CA GLY A 406 -4.00 -16.29 13.10
C GLY A 406 -2.64 -16.74 12.52
N LYS A 407 -1.94 -15.84 11.83
CA LYS A 407 -0.56 -16.00 11.38
C LYS A 407 0.38 -15.09 12.19
N ALA A 408 1.67 -15.37 12.14
CA ALA A 408 2.70 -14.54 12.77
C ALA A 408 3.74 -14.09 11.74
N ARG A 409 4.69 -13.29 12.18
CA ARG A 409 5.85 -12.89 11.38
C ARG A 409 6.66 -14.12 10.97
N VAL A 410 7.30 -14.07 9.82
CA VAL A 410 8.08 -15.20 9.26
C VAL A 410 9.08 -15.77 10.27
N PRO A 411 9.91 -14.99 10.99
CA PRO A 411 10.82 -15.56 11.97
C PRO A 411 10.11 -16.30 13.11
N GLN A 412 8.95 -15.82 13.57
CA GLN A 412 8.15 -16.47 14.61
C GLN A 412 7.53 -17.78 14.12
N GLU A 413 7.05 -17.84 12.88
CA GLU A 413 6.50 -19.08 12.29
C GLU A 413 7.59 -20.11 11.98
N ILE A 414 8.81 -19.67 11.70
CA ILE A 414 9.95 -20.56 11.51
C ILE A 414 10.32 -21.25 12.83
N ASN A 415 10.43 -20.50 13.90
CA ASN A 415 10.76 -21.02 15.23
C ASN A 415 10.07 -20.20 16.31
N ASN A 416 8.95 -20.70 16.80
CA ASN A 416 8.13 -20.00 17.78
C ASN A 416 8.83 -19.81 19.14
N ASP A 417 9.75 -20.73 19.50
CA ASP A 417 10.47 -20.68 20.78
C ASP A 417 11.73 -19.80 20.72
N ASP A 418 12.25 -19.57 19.50
CA ASP A 418 13.46 -18.78 19.28
C ASP A 418 13.38 -18.05 17.91
N PRO A 419 12.56 -16.99 17.81
CA PRO A 419 12.32 -16.29 16.53
C PRO A 419 13.52 -15.46 16.05
N THR A 420 14.57 -15.37 16.84
CA THR A 420 15.82 -14.68 16.50
C THR A 420 17.02 -15.62 16.38
N GLY A 421 16.81 -16.91 16.60
CA GLY A 421 17.85 -17.92 16.48
C GLY A 421 18.26 -18.21 15.03
N TRP A 422 19.30 -19.00 14.88
CA TRP A 422 19.96 -19.30 13.61
C TRP A 422 18.98 -19.68 12.48
N HIS A 423 18.04 -20.61 12.73
CA HIS A 423 17.08 -21.04 11.72
C HIS A 423 16.13 -19.92 11.29
N ALA A 424 15.67 -19.09 12.24
CA ALA A 424 14.81 -17.96 11.97
C ALA A 424 15.55 -16.91 11.15
N GLN A 425 16.77 -16.52 11.54
CA GLN A 425 17.61 -15.60 10.78
C GLN A 425 17.87 -16.10 9.36
N LYS A 426 18.40 -17.34 9.21
CA LYS A 426 18.79 -17.90 7.91
C LYS A 426 17.63 -18.02 6.94
N ARG A 427 16.47 -18.50 7.39
CA ARG A 427 15.33 -18.69 6.49
C ARG A 427 14.54 -17.42 6.20
N SER A 428 14.51 -16.46 7.15
CA SER A 428 13.95 -15.12 6.88
C SER A 428 14.81 -14.36 5.86
N THR A 429 16.14 -14.42 5.99
CA THR A 429 17.06 -13.78 5.04
C THR A 429 17.10 -14.48 3.67
N LEU A 430 16.87 -15.80 3.62
CA LEU A 430 16.63 -16.52 2.36
C LEU A 430 15.40 -15.98 1.64
N ALA A 431 14.27 -15.78 2.37
CA ALA A 431 13.08 -15.16 1.79
C ALA A 431 13.36 -13.76 1.23
N ALA A 432 14.12 -12.93 1.96
CA ALA A 432 14.55 -11.61 1.48
C ALA A 432 15.40 -11.71 0.20
N GLY A 433 16.36 -12.64 0.14
CA GLY A 433 17.18 -12.87 -1.05
C GLY A 433 16.35 -13.23 -2.27
N LEU A 434 15.36 -14.13 -2.13
CA LEU A 434 14.44 -14.49 -3.20
C LEU A 434 13.52 -13.31 -3.59
N LEU A 435 13.03 -12.54 -2.61
CA LEU A 435 12.18 -11.37 -2.84
C LEU A 435 12.88 -10.33 -3.72
N PHE A 436 14.07 -9.88 -3.32
CA PHE A 436 14.76 -8.79 -4.03
C PHE A 436 15.39 -9.23 -5.36
N THR A 437 15.52 -10.52 -5.62
CA THR A 437 16.04 -11.04 -6.88
C THR A 437 14.96 -11.50 -7.86
N SER A 438 13.71 -11.64 -7.42
CA SER A 438 12.58 -12.02 -8.27
C SER A 438 12.04 -10.82 -9.09
N PRO A 439 11.44 -11.06 -10.27
CA PRO A 439 10.75 -10.02 -11.02
C PRO A 439 9.45 -9.60 -10.33
N GLY A 440 9.16 -8.32 -10.29
CA GLY A 440 8.03 -7.69 -9.60
C GLY A 440 8.47 -6.45 -8.83
N ILE A 441 7.54 -5.75 -8.21
CA ILE A 441 7.82 -4.64 -7.29
C ILE A 441 7.96 -5.22 -5.88
N PRO A 442 9.16 -5.25 -5.28
CA PRO A 442 9.33 -5.82 -3.96
C PRO A 442 8.76 -4.91 -2.88
N MET A 443 8.05 -5.52 -1.92
CA MET A 443 7.53 -4.86 -0.72
C MET A 443 7.96 -5.63 0.52
N ILE A 444 8.33 -4.90 1.57
CA ILE A 444 8.58 -5.43 2.91
C ILE A 444 7.66 -4.73 3.92
N PHE A 445 7.30 -5.44 4.99
CA PHE A 445 6.48 -4.91 6.07
C PHE A 445 7.35 -4.40 7.22
N GLN A 446 6.91 -3.32 7.88
CA GLN A 446 7.63 -2.67 8.99
C GLN A 446 8.23 -3.65 10.00
N GLY A 447 9.54 -3.54 10.27
CA GLY A 447 10.26 -4.38 11.21
C GLY A 447 10.76 -5.71 10.65
N GLN A 448 10.43 -6.06 9.40
CA GLN A 448 10.90 -7.28 8.75
C GLN A 448 12.43 -7.30 8.60
N GLU A 449 13.03 -6.14 8.38
CA GLU A 449 14.45 -5.94 8.17
C GLU A 449 15.31 -6.14 9.43
N PHE A 450 14.68 -6.21 10.62
CA PHE A 450 15.36 -6.48 11.89
C PHE A 450 14.68 -7.59 12.70
N LEU A 451 14.04 -8.56 12.02
CA LEU A 451 13.49 -9.79 12.61
C LEU A 451 12.42 -9.54 13.69
N GLN A 452 11.62 -8.49 13.55
CA GLN A 452 10.48 -8.30 14.45
C GLN A 452 9.67 -9.59 14.54
N GLY A 453 9.46 -10.09 15.74
CA GLY A 453 8.72 -11.32 16.02
C GLY A 453 7.23 -11.08 16.28
N GLU A 454 6.57 -12.09 16.84
CA GLU A 454 5.14 -12.12 17.18
C GLU A 454 4.22 -11.96 15.96
N TRP A 455 3.07 -11.31 16.15
CA TRP A 455 2.09 -10.98 15.12
C TRP A 455 1.73 -9.50 15.19
N PHE A 456 1.27 -8.94 14.09
CA PHE A 456 0.98 -7.50 14.00
C PHE A 456 -0.28 -7.14 14.81
N ARG A 457 -0.16 -6.08 15.60
CA ARG A 457 -1.22 -5.42 16.37
C ARG A 457 -1.06 -3.90 16.24
N ASP A 458 -2.17 -3.21 16.04
CA ASP A 458 -2.20 -1.74 15.89
C ASP A 458 -1.76 -0.97 17.13
N ASN A 459 -1.92 -1.59 18.31
CA ASN A 459 -1.59 -1.00 19.62
C ASN A 459 -0.27 -1.50 20.23
N VAL A 460 0.54 -2.22 19.45
CA VAL A 460 1.87 -2.68 19.86
C VAL A 460 2.92 -2.05 18.96
N PRO A 461 3.74 -1.13 19.50
CA PRO A 461 4.81 -0.48 18.74
C PRO A 461 5.85 -1.46 18.23
N LEU A 462 6.54 -1.10 17.13
CA LEU A 462 7.78 -1.77 16.75
C LEU A 462 8.83 -1.65 17.86
N ASP A 463 9.56 -2.74 18.10
CA ASP A 463 10.70 -2.74 19.00
C ASP A 463 11.98 -2.28 18.26
N TRP A 464 12.24 -0.99 18.31
CA TRP A 464 13.41 -0.40 17.66
C TRP A 464 14.75 -0.82 18.28
N HIS A 465 14.77 -1.45 19.48
CA HIS A 465 15.99 -2.03 20.02
C HIS A 465 16.44 -3.24 19.20
N MET A 466 15.52 -3.99 18.60
CA MET A 466 15.87 -5.08 17.69
C MET A 466 16.66 -4.59 16.47
N ASN A 467 16.39 -3.37 15.97
CA ASN A 467 17.18 -2.81 14.88
C ASN A 467 18.64 -2.50 15.27
N GLU A 468 18.89 -2.22 16.54
CA GLU A 468 20.26 -2.05 17.06
C GLU A 468 20.93 -3.40 17.23
N GLU A 469 20.22 -4.39 17.75
CA GLU A 469 20.71 -5.75 18.00
C GLU A 469 20.96 -6.51 16.68
N TYR A 470 20.00 -6.48 15.76
CA TYR A 470 20.07 -7.19 14.46
C TYR A 470 20.46 -6.25 13.29
N HIS A 471 21.28 -5.24 13.57
CA HIS A 471 21.74 -4.27 12.56
C HIS A 471 22.44 -4.92 11.35
N GLY A 472 23.04 -6.10 11.53
CA GLY A 472 23.62 -6.88 10.44
C GLY A 472 22.56 -7.40 9.46
N VAL A 473 21.39 -7.84 9.96
CA VAL A 473 20.27 -8.25 9.12
C VAL A 473 19.70 -7.03 8.36
N ALA A 474 19.52 -5.90 9.04
CA ALA A 474 19.13 -4.66 8.38
C ALA A 474 20.13 -4.23 7.28
N ARG A 475 21.45 -4.43 7.54
CA ARG A 475 22.49 -4.25 6.52
C ARG A 475 22.30 -5.19 5.34
N MET A 476 21.92 -6.44 5.57
CA MET A 476 21.65 -7.41 4.49
C MET A 476 20.52 -6.93 3.59
N TYR A 477 19.40 -6.47 4.17
CA TYR A 477 18.29 -5.90 3.41
C TYR A 477 18.74 -4.68 2.59
N ARG A 478 19.53 -3.78 3.19
CA ARG A 478 20.11 -2.63 2.48
C ARG A 478 20.94 -3.08 1.27
N ASP A 479 21.83 -4.06 1.44
CA ASP A 479 22.74 -4.52 0.39
C ASP A 479 21.97 -5.24 -0.73
N LEU A 480 20.88 -5.98 -0.41
CA LEU A 480 19.95 -6.55 -1.38
C LEU A 480 19.19 -5.47 -2.15
N ILE A 481 18.68 -4.44 -1.47
CA ILE A 481 17.99 -3.29 -2.09
C ILE A 481 18.97 -2.54 -3.00
N TRP A 482 20.22 -2.38 -2.59
CA TRP A 482 21.26 -1.74 -3.38
C TRP A 482 21.50 -2.46 -4.71
N LEU A 483 21.62 -3.78 -4.65
CA LEU A 483 21.72 -4.63 -5.85
C LEU A 483 20.45 -4.58 -6.70
N ARG A 484 19.26 -4.68 -6.06
CA ARG A 484 17.97 -4.62 -6.75
C ARG A 484 17.79 -3.34 -7.55
N LEU A 485 18.33 -2.21 -7.04
CA LEU A 485 18.29 -0.90 -7.67
C LEU A 485 19.51 -0.62 -8.58
N ASN A 486 20.37 -1.61 -8.80
CA ASN A 486 21.58 -1.48 -9.63
C ASN A 486 22.45 -0.26 -9.29
N ARG A 487 22.62 0.06 -8.01
CA ARG A 487 23.32 1.28 -7.57
C ARG A 487 24.80 1.32 -8.00
N ASP A 488 25.45 0.15 -8.13
CA ASP A 488 26.86 0.03 -8.54
C ASP A 488 27.02 -0.25 -10.05
N GLY A 489 25.93 -0.35 -10.80
CA GLY A 489 25.95 -0.61 -12.24
C GLY A 489 26.34 -2.05 -12.62
N VAL A 490 26.23 -3.01 -11.70
CA VAL A 490 26.68 -4.42 -11.90
C VAL A 490 25.57 -5.45 -11.87
N SER A 491 24.32 -5.03 -11.69
CA SER A 491 23.17 -5.91 -11.44
C SER A 491 21.88 -5.44 -12.12
N ARG A 492 22.00 -4.79 -13.27
CA ARG A 492 20.87 -4.18 -13.99
C ARG A 492 19.72 -5.15 -14.25
N GLY A 493 20.04 -6.41 -14.51
CA GLY A 493 19.03 -7.45 -14.72
C GLY A 493 18.05 -7.63 -13.57
N LEU A 494 18.39 -7.23 -12.34
CA LEU A 494 17.46 -7.29 -11.22
C LEU A 494 16.31 -6.27 -11.33
N CYS A 495 16.54 -5.13 -12.00
CA CYS A 495 15.49 -4.17 -12.40
C CYS A 495 14.75 -4.61 -13.68
N GLY A 496 15.32 -5.57 -14.42
CA GLY A 496 14.80 -6.01 -15.71
C GLY A 496 13.51 -6.83 -15.62
N GLN A 497 12.92 -7.03 -16.79
CA GLN A 497 11.68 -7.76 -16.96
C GLN A 497 11.88 -9.29 -16.99
N ASN A 498 13.10 -9.75 -17.32
CA ASN A 498 13.32 -11.13 -17.76
C ASN A 498 13.82 -12.01 -16.62
N VAL A 499 13.37 -13.26 -16.63
CA VAL A 499 13.82 -14.32 -15.73
C VAL A 499 13.77 -15.67 -16.45
N ALA A 500 14.78 -16.50 -16.23
CA ALA A 500 14.77 -17.91 -16.60
C ALA A 500 15.26 -18.74 -15.41
N VAL A 501 14.42 -19.59 -14.88
CA VAL A 501 14.84 -20.59 -13.89
C VAL A 501 15.48 -21.73 -14.65
N THR A 502 16.80 -21.84 -14.51
CA THR A 502 17.63 -22.77 -15.28
C THR A 502 17.89 -24.07 -14.55
N HIS A 503 17.86 -24.05 -13.21
CA HIS A 503 18.10 -25.22 -12.38
C HIS A 503 17.04 -25.36 -11.29
N VAL A 504 16.44 -26.55 -11.16
CA VAL A 504 15.48 -26.93 -10.11
C VAL A 504 15.83 -28.34 -9.63
N ASN A 505 16.09 -28.45 -8.34
CA ASN A 505 16.44 -29.75 -7.74
C ASN A 505 15.76 -29.89 -6.36
N ASP A 506 14.58 -30.53 -6.33
CA ASP A 506 13.83 -30.82 -5.10
C ASP A 506 14.58 -31.73 -4.14
N GLN A 507 15.41 -32.66 -4.65
CA GLN A 507 16.16 -33.59 -3.78
C GLN A 507 17.29 -32.90 -3.01
N GLN A 508 17.82 -31.84 -3.59
CA GLN A 508 18.89 -31.05 -2.99
C GLN A 508 18.41 -29.69 -2.45
N ASN A 509 17.12 -29.40 -2.57
CA ASN A 509 16.51 -28.12 -2.21
C ASN A 509 17.26 -26.90 -2.81
N LEU A 510 17.64 -27.01 -4.08
CA LEU A 510 18.44 -26.00 -4.75
C LEU A 510 17.74 -25.49 -6.01
N ILE A 511 17.74 -24.18 -6.16
CA ILE A 511 17.20 -23.49 -7.35
C ILE A 511 18.21 -22.45 -7.85
N ALA A 512 18.33 -22.33 -9.19
CA ALA A 512 19.11 -21.25 -9.78
C ALA A 512 18.34 -20.62 -10.95
N PHE A 513 18.49 -19.31 -11.08
CA PHE A 513 17.84 -18.54 -12.14
C PHE A 513 18.69 -17.37 -12.60
N GLN A 514 18.55 -17.06 -13.89
CA GLN A 514 19.13 -15.88 -14.52
C GLN A 514 18.12 -14.74 -14.53
N ARG A 515 18.61 -13.53 -14.28
CA ARG A 515 17.88 -12.27 -14.47
C ARG A 515 18.63 -11.40 -15.47
N TRP A 516 17.89 -10.71 -16.32
CA TRP A 516 18.46 -9.73 -17.29
C TRP A 516 17.43 -8.69 -17.74
N ASP A 517 17.92 -7.56 -18.20
CA ASP A 517 17.15 -6.54 -18.90
C ASP A 517 17.40 -6.66 -20.42
N GLN A 518 18.62 -6.48 -20.87
CA GLN A 518 19.02 -6.52 -22.28
C GLN A 518 20.14 -7.52 -22.60
N HIS A 519 20.59 -8.26 -21.60
CA HIS A 519 21.79 -9.09 -21.59
C HIS A 519 23.14 -8.35 -21.66
N GLY A 520 24.18 -9.02 -21.22
CA GLY A 520 25.56 -8.58 -21.28
C GLY A 520 26.20 -8.29 -19.93
N ASP A 521 27.45 -7.81 -19.99
CA ASP A 521 28.23 -7.49 -18.80
C ASP A 521 27.58 -6.35 -18.00
N GLY A 522 27.49 -6.49 -16.68
CA GLY A 522 26.78 -5.56 -15.78
C GLY A 522 25.25 -5.71 -15.76
N ASP A 523 24.69 -6.53 -16.64
CA ASP A 523 23.25 -6.78 -16.76
C ASP A 523 22.90 -8.20 -16.32
N ASP A 524 23.46 -9.24 -16.96
CA ASP A 524 23.17 -10.61 -16.60
C ASP A 524 23.54 -10.93 -15.15
N VAL A 525 22.57 -11.43 -14.37
CA VAL A 525 22.71 -11.79 -12.98
C VAL A 525 22.30 -13.25 -12.80
N MET A 526 23.17 -14.06 -12.17
CA MET A 526 22.84 -15.43 -11.74
C MET A 526 22.56 -15.42 -10.25
N VAL A 527 21.42 -15.95 -9.89
CA VAL A 527 20.97 -16.13 -8.50
C VAL A 527 20.90 -17.63 -8.21
N ILE A 528 21.56 -18.05 -7.13
CA ILE A 528 21.59 -19.44 -6.70
C ILE A 528 21.12 -19.49 -5.25
N ALA A 529 20.06 -20.25 -4.97
CA ALA A 529 19.50 -20.39 -3.63
C ALA A 529 19.52 -21.84 -3.16
N ASN A 530 20.15 -22.06 -2.02
CA ASN A 530 20.07 -23.31 -1.26
C ASN A 530 18.95 -23.19 -0.21
N CYS A 531 17.86 -23.85 -0.41
CA CYS A 531 16.71 -23.87 0.50
C CYS A 531 16.77 -25.04 1.50
N GLY A 532 17.88 -25.78 1.56
CA GLY A 532 18.11 -26.90 2.48
C GLY A 532 19.15 -26.62 3.55
N TYR A 533 19.19 -27.53 4.54
CA TYR A 533 20.11 -27.45 5.70
C TYR A 533 21.56 -27.83 5.37
N GLU A 534 21.80 -28.59 4.29
CA GLU A 534 23.14 -29.06 3.96
C GLU A 534 23.92 -28.03 3.15
N VAL A 535 25.22 -27.86 3.46
CA VAL A 535 26.18 -27.16 2.60
C VAL A 535 26.29 -27.91 1.26
N LYS A 536 26.30 -27.19 0.14
CA LYS A 536 26.54 -27.78 -1.19
C LYS A 536 27.93 -27.33 -1.65
N GLU A 537 28.91 -28.25 -1.54
CA GLU A 537 30.30 -28.00 -1.95
C GLU A 537 30.52 -28.44 -3.42
N GLY A 538 31.19 -27.58 -4.19
CA GLY A 538 31.55 -27.90 -5.57
C GLY A 538 30.33 -28.21 -6.46
N TYR A 539 29.18 -27.60 -6.16
CA TYR A 539 27.94 -27.86 -6.89
C TYR A 539 27.98 -27.19 -8.27
N ARG A 540 27.83 -27.96 -9.33
CA ARG A 540 27.92 -27.45 -10.71
C ARG A 540 26.61 -26.82 -11.17
N ILE A 541 26.65 -25.58 -11.60
CA ILE A 541 25.51 -24.77 -12.08
C ILE A 541 25.81 -24.23 -13.48
N GLY A 542 24.80 -24.22 -14.35
CA GLY A 542 24.86 -23.58 -15.65
C GLY A 542 25.05 -22.07 -15.52
N MET A 543 25.87 -21.49 -16.42
CA MET A 543 26.15 -20.07 -16.49
C MET A 543 25.86 -19.53 -17.89
N PRO A 544 25.37 -18.27 -18.03
CA PRO A 544 25.01 -17.71 -19.35
C PRO A 544 26.17 -17.61 -20.33
N GLN A 545 27.39 -17.47 -19.82
CA GLN A 545 28.62 -17.42 -20.63
C GLN A 545 29.84 -17.83 -19.81
N SER A 546 30.92 -18.22 -20.49
CA SER A 546 32.21 -18.53 -19.87
C SER A 546 32.94 -17.26 -19.40
N GLY A 547 33.94 -17.45 -18.54
CA GLY A 547 34.75 -16.39 -17.96
C GLY A 547 34.47 -16.11 -16.50
N GLU A 548 35.02 -15.01 -15.97
CA GLU A 548 34.90 -14.67 -14.56
C GLU A 548 33.52 -14.12 -14.20
N TRP A 549 32.91 -14.68 -13.15
CA TRP A 549 31.67 -14.21 -12.52
C TRP A 549 32.00 -13.80 -11.08
N LYS A 550 31.75 -12.56 -10.77
CA LYS A 550 32.02 -12.01 -9.42
C LYS A 550 30.86 -12.24 -8.49
N LEU A 551 31.17 -12.77 -7.33
CA LEU A 551 30.21 -12.86 -6.22
C LEU A 551 29.89 -11.43 -5.74
N ARG A 552 28.64 -11.01 -5.88
CA ARG A 552 28.15 -9.70 -5.44
C ARG A 552 27.52 -9.76 -4.07
N PHE A 553 26.96 -10.92 -3.74
CA PHE A 553 26.26 -11.11 -2.50
C PHE A 553 26.32 -12.57 -2.04
N ASN A 554 26.57 -12.76 -0.74
CA ASN A 554 26.47 -14.03 -0.03
C ASN A 554 25.67 -13.79 1.25
N SER A 555 24.46 -14.34 1.36
CA SER A 555 23.62 -14.14 2.55
C SER A 555 24.15 -14.83 3.81
N ASP A 556 25.18 -15.70 3.69
CA ASP A 556 25.84 -16.36 4.82
C ASP A 556 27.07 -15.59 5.35
N ALA A 557 27.34 -14.40 4.82
CA ALA A 557 28.51 -13.64 5.24
C ALA A 557 28.37 -13.17 6.71
N SER A 558 29.43 -13.37 7.49
CA SER A 558 29.50 -13.02 8.92
C SER A 558 29.28 -11.54 9.23
N ILE A 559 29.39 -10.66 8.22
CA ILE A 559 29.05 -9.24 8.34
C ILE A 559 27.55 -8.98 8.58
N TYR A 560 26.68 -9.97 8.37
CA TYR A 560 25.23 -9.88 8.53
C TYR A 560 24.74 -10.49 9.86
N SER A 561 25.45 -11.45 10.40
CA SER A 561 25.18 -12.04 11.71
C SER A 561 26.43 -12.78 12.22
N ASP A 562 26.70 -12.66 13.51
CA ASP A 562 27.77 -13.45 14.18
C ASP A 562 27.45 -14.95 14.18
N ASP A 563 26.19 -15.32 13.97
CA ASP A 563 25.71 -16.71 13.87
C ASP A 563 25.93 -17.33 12.48
N PHE A 564 26.43 -16.57 11.49
CA PHE A 564 26.64 -17.05 10.13
C PHE A 564 28.07 -17.53 9.94
N ASP A 565 28.21 -18.66 9.23
CA ASP A 565 29.45 -19.43 9.16
C ASP A 565 30.48 -18.85 8.17
N ASP A 566 30.10 -17.83 7.39
CA ASP A 566 30.94 -17.25 6.33
C ASP A 566 31.44 -18.31 5.36
N THR A 567 30.56 -19.27 5.04
CA THR A 567 30.87 -20.40 4.15
C THR A 567 31.55 -19.89 2.90
N LEU A 568 32.70 -20.46 2.58
CA LEU A 568 33.59 -19.97 1.53
C LEU A 568 32.93 -20.06 0.15
N SER A 569 32.27 -18.98 -0.21
CA SER A 569 31.81 -18.72 -1.58
C SER A 569 32.69 -17.63 -2.17
N THR A 570 33.16 -17.86 -3.38
CA THR A 570 34.13 -16.96 -4.04
C THR A 570 33.65 -16.55 -5.42
N HIS A 571 34.37 -15.66 -6.09
CA HIS A 571 34.27 -15.48 -7.52
C HIS A 571 34.52 -16.80 -8.21
N VAL A 572 33.83 -17.05 -9.32
CA VAL A 572 33.93 -18.31 -10.07
C VAL A 572 34.32 -18.04 -11.51
N THR A 573 35.06 -18.97 -12.10
CA THR A 573 35.37 -18.96 -13.53
C THR A 573 34.53 -20.04 -14.21
N ALA A 574 33.54 -19.60 -14.99
CA ALA A 574 32.73 -20.52 -15.80
C ALA A 574 33.54 -21.02 -17.01
N THR A 575 33.45 -22.31 -17.27
CA THR A 575 34.06 -22.98 -18.41
C THR A 575 33.04 -23.19 -19.52
N ASP A 576 33.50 -23.42 -20.77
CA ASP A 576 32.64 -23.71 -21.93
C ASP A 576 32.04 -25.15 -21.88
N GLU A 577 31.62 -25.56 -20.71
CA GLU A 577 30.91 -26.83 -20.49
C GLU A 577 29.43 -26.54 -20.28
N ALA A 578 28.59 -26.95 -21.23
CA ALA A 578 27.15 -26.73 -21.17
C ALA A 578 26.51 -27.45 -19.99
N GLN A 579 25.67 -26.76 -19.23
CA GLN A 579 24.94 -27.25 -18.08
C GLN A 579 23.58 -26.53 -17.95
N ASP A 580 22.53 -27.21 -17.47
CA ASP A 580 21.21 -26.64 -17.18
C ASP A 580 20.59 -25.84 -18.37
N GLY A 581 20.90 -26.25 -19.60
CA GLY A 581 20.47 -25.58 -20.82
C GLY A 581 21.25 -24.29 -21.18
N LEU A 582 22.27 -23.94 -20.38
CA LEU A 582 23.16 -22.81 -20.62
C LEU A 582 24.50 -23.27 -21.24
N PRO A 583 25.22 -22.39 -21.99
CA PRO A 583 26.40 -22.75 -22.75
C PRO A 583 27.66 -22.97 -21.90
N ALA A 584 27.68 -22.47 -20.68
CA ALA A 584 28.81 -22.57 -19.76
C ALA A 584 28.38 -23.11 -18.39
N SER A 585 29.33 -23.43 -17.52
CA SER A 585 29.06 -23.83 -16.15
C SER A 585 30.19 -23.49 -15.19
N ALA A 586 29.86 -23.37 -13.90
CA ALA A 586 30.81 -23.17 -12.83
C ALA A 586 30.47 -24.04 -11.61
N GLU A 587 31.47 -24.34 -10.79
CA GLU A 587 31.28 -24.96 -9.50
C GLU A 587 31.16 -23.87 -8.41
N VAL A 588 30.14 -23.99 -7.56
CA VAL A 588 29.87 -23.08 -6.44
C VAL A 588 29.83 -23.85 -5.13
N THR A 589 30.21 -23.17 -4.05
CA THR A 589 29.93 -23.63 -2.69
C THR A 589 28.89 -22.72 -2.09
N ILE A 590 27.79 -23.28 -1.58
CA ILE A 590 26.69 -22.50 -1.02
C ILE A 590 26.27 -23.05 0.34
N ALA A 591 26.15 -22.16 1.31
CA ALA A 591 25.76 -22.43 2.68
C ALA A 591 24.31 -22.92 2.82
N PRO A 592 23.91 -23.48 3.98
CA PRO A 592 22.51 -23.78 4.27
C PRO A 592 21.65 -22.54 4.22
N TYR A 593 20.42 -22.65 3.71
CA TYR A 593 19.42 -21.58 3.70
C TYR A 593 19.98 -20.23 3.26
N SER A 594 20.64 -20.20 2.12
CA SER A 594 21.34 -19.01 1.66
C SER A 594 21.18 -18.72 0.17
N VAL A 595 21.50 -17.49 -0.21
CA VAL A 595 21.46 -16.99 -1.58
C VAL A 595 22.83 -16.44 -1.97
N LEU A 596 23.30 -16.83 -3.14
CA LEU A 596 24.44 -16.22 -3.83
C LEU A 596 23.96 -15.44 -5.06
N ILE A 597 24.52 -14.26 -5.27
CA ILE A 597 24.26 -13.43 -6.45
C ILE A 597 25.57 -13.19 -7.18
N TYR A 598 25.62 -13.58 -8.45
CA TYR A 598 26.77 -13.40 -9.32
C TYR A 598 26.42 -12.49 -10.49
N SER A 599 27.37 -11.66 -10.89
CA SER A 599 27.33 -10.91 -12.14
C SER A 599 28.72 -10.63 -12.67
N ARG A 600 28.81 -10.09 -13.87
CA ARG A 600 30.06 -9.65 -14.48
C ARG A 600 30.20 -8.15 -14.38
N ASP A 601 31.43 -7.64 -14.34
CA ASP A 601 31.65 -6.19 -14.41
C ASP A 601 31.23 -5.65 -15.79
N PRO A 602 30.72 -4.43 -15.86
CA PRO A 602 30.54 -3.76 -17.13
C PRO A 602 31.86 -3.69 -17.93
N SER A 603 31.79 -3.95 -19.24
CA SER A 603 32.94 -3.93 -20.15
C SER A 603 33.48 -2.51 -20.42
#